data_4b2bb2edaded1b7ad5e6235b63a6eb34
#
_entry.id   4b2bb2edaded1b7ad5e6235b63a6eb34
#
_cell.length_a   1.000
_cell.length_b   1.000
_cell.length_c   1.000
_cell.angle_alpha   90.00
_cell.angle_beta   90.00
_cell.angle_gamma   90.00
#
_symmetry.space_group_name_H-M   'P 1'
#
loop_
_entity.id
_entity.type
_entity.pdbx_description
1 polymer ?
#
loop_
_entity_poly.entity_id
_entity_poly.type
_entity_poly.pdbx_seq_one_letter_code
_entity_poly.pdbx_strand_id
1 'polypeptide(L)'
;IIAGKHDIVYGKFFDKKAGFISKKWLPVFANYRRDGYDFDALYEDGKAPLKHKRIMENFMDGNEDTEIFSSELKKLAGFGKDGYKGFEGAVTGLMMQTYLCNCDFKKRVNKKGAEYGWDVAVYSSPEHLFGYDYVTSRYKDDPQESWRQIVEQMHEIYPIATDGQIRKLLK
;
A
#
# COMPACT_ATOMS: atom_id res chain seq x y z
N ILE A 1 -10.14 -2.99 -13.31
CA ILE A 1 -11.56 -3.26 -12.94
C ILE A 1 -11.70 -4.18 -11.71
N ILE A 2 -10.64 -4.47 -10.99
CA ILE A 2 -10.68 -5.40 -9.85
C ILE A 2 -10.40 -4.68 -8.52
N ALA A 3 -9.74 -3.55 -8.56
CA ALA A 3 -9.49 -2.77 -7.37
C ALA A 3 -10.73 -1.96 -6.95
N GLY A 4 -11.13 -2.05 -5.70
CA GLY A 4 -12.13 -1.20 -5.06
C GLY A 4 -13.57 -1.71 -5.03
N LYS A 5 -13.91 -2.79 -5.71
CA LYS A 5 -15.26 -3.42 -5.62
C LYS A 5 -15.25 -4.84 -5.06
N HIS A 6 -14.10 -5.35 -4.73
CA HIS A 6 -13.94 -6.73 -4.32
C HIS A 6 -13.11 -6.82 -3.04
N ASP A 7 -13.23 -7.91 -2.35
CA ASP A 7 -12.55 -8.23 -1.09
C ASP A 7 -11.02 -8.44 -1.27
N ILE A 8 -10.38 -7.59 -2.06
CA ILE A 8 -8.94 -7.62 -2.32
C ILE A 8 -8.34 -6.22 -2.39
N VAL A 9 -7.07 -6.10 -2.06
CA VAL A 9 -6.23 -4.91 -2.28
C VAL A 9 -5.08 -5.26 -3.21
N TYR A 10 -4.73 -4.33 -4.11
CA TYR A 10 -3.66 -4.50 -5.09
C TYR A 10 -2.51 -3.54 -4.82
N GLY A 11 -1.29 -4.02 -4.96
CA GLY A 11 -0.09 -3.20 -4.80
C GLY A 11 1.20 -4.02 -4.91
N LYS A 12 2.34 -3.38 -4.71
CA LYS A 12 3.64 -4.03 -4.69
C LYS A 12 3.95 -4.57 -3.29
N PHE A 13 3.27 -5.63 -2.90
CA PHE A 13 3.33 -6.18 -1.53
C PHE A 13 4.35 -7.32 -1.35
N PHE A 14 4.83 -7.91 -2.42
CA PHE A 14 5.61 -9.15 -2.38
C PHE A 14 6.97 -8.96 -3.05
N ASP A 15 8.02 -8.77 -2.27
CA ASP A 15 9.38 -8.51 -2.80
C ASP A 15 9.38 -7.40 -3.87
N LYS A 16 8.68 -6.29 -3.58
CA LYS A 16 8.48 -5.14 -4.49
C LYS A 16 7.74 -5.46 -5.79
N LYS A 17 7.12 -6.64 -5.87
CA LYS A 17 6.31 -7.08 -7.02
C LYS A 17 4.84 -6.90 -6.74
N ALA A 18 4.10 -6.65 -7.81
CA ALA A 18 2.65 -6.50 -7.76
C ALA A 18 1.97 -7.82 -7.40
N GLY A 19 0.93 -7.72 -6.59
CA GLY A 19 0.12 -8.84 -6.16
C GLY A 19 -1.12 -8.37 -5.42
N PHE A 20 -1.92 -9.33 -4.98
CA PHE A 20 -3.15 -9.10 -4.26
C PHE A 20 -3.07 -9.63 -2.84
N ILE A 21 -3.61 -8.86 -1.90
CA ILE A 21 -3.92 -9.34 -0.54
C ILE A 21 -5.43 -9.33 -0.42
N SER A 22 -6.03 -10.45 0.00
CA SER A 22 -7.47 -10.48 0.26
C SER A 22 -7.82 -9.63 1.47
N LYS A 23 -9.04 -9.08 1.50
CA LYS A 23 -9.56 -8.32 2.62
C LYS A 23 -9.36 -9.07 3.95
N LYS A 24 -9.66 -10.36 3.96
CA LYS A 24 -9.48 -11.23 5.15
C LYS A 24 -8.05 -11.20 5.70
N TRP A 25 -7.03 -11.18 4.84
CA TRP A 25 -5.63 -11.22 5.24
C TRP A 25 -4.99 -9.84 5.46
N LEU A 26 -5.65 -8.79 4.98
CA LEU A 26 -5.09 -7.43 5.05
C LEU A 26 -4.76 -6.98 6.49
N PRO A 27 -5.62 -7.17 7.51
CA PRO A 27 -5.27 -6.80 8.88
C PRO A 27 -4.08 -7.56 9.45
N VAL A 28 -3.91 -8.82 9.05
CA VAL A 28 -2.76 -9.66 9.46
C VAL A 28 -1.47 -9.15 8.84
N PHE A 29 -1.49 -8.82 7.54
CA PHE A 29 -0.35 -8.18 6.88
C PHE A 29 -0.03 -6.79 7.44
N ALA A 30 -1.05 -5.98 7.70
CA ALA A 30 -0.88 -4.66 8.29
C ALA A 30 -0.22 -4.75 9.68
N ASN A 31 -0.67 -5.66 10.54
CA ASN A 31 -0.05 -5.87 11.84
C ASN A 31 1.42 -6.27 11.72
N TYR A 32 1.73 -7.25 10.87
CA TYR A 32 3.11 -7.70 10.66
C TYR A 32 4.01 -6.60 10.08
N ARG A 33 3.55 -5.90 9.04
CA ARG A 33 4.35 -4.94 8.31
C ARG A 33 4.50 -3.59 9.00
N ARG A 34 3.49 -3.18 9.76
CA ARG A 34 3.43 -1.88 10.44
C ARG A 34 3.89 -1.94 11.89
N ASP A 35 3.98 -3.14 12.48
CA ASP A 35 4.35 -3.32 13.90
C ASP A 35 3.51 -2.44 14.86
N GLY A 36 2.21 -2.33 14.57
CA GLY A 36 1.26 -1.53 15.34
C GLY A 36 1.35 -0.01 15.13
N TYR A 37 2.13 0.46 14.16
CA TYR A 37 2.25 1.88 13.86
C TYR A 37 1.24 2.35 12.80
N ASP A 38 0.52 3.41 13.09
CA ASP A 38 -0.01 4.29 12.07
C ASP A 38 1.13 5.11 11.45
N PHE A 39 0.94 5.61 10.23
CA PHE A 39 2.05 6.24 9.52
C PHE A 39 2.58 7.51 10.20
N ASP A 40 1.70 8.34 10.76
CA ASP A 40 2.07 9.55 11.51
C ASP A 40 2.96 9.21 12.71
N ALA A 41 2.53 8.26 13.54
CA ALA A 41 3.31 7.78 14.68
C ALA A 41 4.66 7.19 14.25
N LEU A 42 4.67 6.42 13.14
CA LEU A 42 5.91 5.88 12.59
C LEU A 42 6.89 6.98 12.18
N TYR A 43 6.37 8.05 11.57
CA TYR A 43 7.19 9.19 11.17
C TYR A 43 7.68 10.01 12.37
N GLU A 44 6.82 10.27 13.35
CA GLU A 44 7.17 11.00 14.59
C GLU A 44 8.26 10.29 15.38
N ASP A 45 8.26 8.98 15.40
CA ASP A 45 9.30 8.15 15.98
C ASP A 45 10.59 8.06 15.14
N GLY A 46 10.68 8.80 14.03
CA GLY A 46 11.85 8.83 13.17
C GLY A 46 12.10 7.56 12.35
N LYS A 47 11.10 6.70 12.24
CA LYS A 47 11.19 5.39 11.57
C LYS A 47 10.76 5.43 10.09
N ALA A 48 10.23 6.54 9.61
CA ALA A 48 9.85 6.72 8.21
C ALA A 48 10.62 7.90 7.57
N PRO A 49 11.06 7.76 6.31
CA PRO A 49 11.77 8.85 5.63
C PRO A 49 10.81 9.97 5.21
N LEU A 50 11.33 11.21 5.13
CA LEU A 50 10.58 12.39 4.70
C LEU A 50 9.84 12.18 3.35
N LYS A 51 10.45 11.47 2.42
CA LYS A 51 9.82 11.18 1.11
C LYS A 51 8.52 10.37 1.24
N HIS A 52 8.45 9.45 2.20
CA HIS A 52 7.23 8.72 2.51
C HIS A 52 6.17 9.65 3.10
N LYS A 53 6.57 10.53 4.03
CA LYS A 53 5.67 11.52 4.62
C LYS A 53 5.05 12.42 3.54
N ARG A 54 5.85 12.93 2.60
CA ARG A 54 5.39 13.77 1.50
C ARG A 54 4.33 13.11 0.62
N ILE A 55 4.36 11.80 0.49
CA ILE A 55 3.33 11.04 -0.20
C ILE A 55 2.10 10.87 0.70
N MET A 56 2.30 10.42 1.95
CA MET A 56 1.20 10.08 2.85
C MET A 56 0.38 11.28 3.32
N GLU A 57 0.96 12.47 3.40
CA GLU A 57 0.23 13.73 3.71
C GLU A 57 -0.99 13.97 2.79
N ASN A 58 -0.98 13.38 1.60
CA ASN A 58 -2.10 13.49 0.65
C ASN A 58 -3.25 12.51 0.94
N PHE A 59 -3.09 11.63 1.93
CA PHE A 59 -4.06 10.59 2.30
C PHE A 59 -4.39 10.59 3.80
N MET A 60 -3.98 11.64 4.52
CA MET A 60 -4.12 11.79 5.98
C MET A 60 -4.70 13.17 6.30
N ASP A 61 -4.99 13.43 7.57
CA ASP A 61 -5.37 14.75 8.08
C ASP A 61 -6.56 15.40 7.35
N GLY A 62 -7.62 14.63 7.14
CA GLY A 62 -8.83 15.06 6.41
C GLY A 62 -8.83 14.72 4.92
N ASN A 63 -7.79 14.03 4.43
CA ASN A 63 -7.68 13.55 3.05
C ASN A 63 -7.78 12.02 2.95
N GLU A 64 -8.33 11.35 3.97
CA GLU A 64 -8.35 9.89 4.07
C GLU A 64 -9.16 9.23 2.94
N ASP A 65 -10.17 9.92 2.41
CA ASP A 65 -11.02 9.42 1.32
C ASP A 65 -10.48 9.78 -0.08
N THR A 66 -9.23 10.21 -0.16
CA THR A 66 -8.65 10.70 -1.41
C THR A 66 -8.15 9.56 -2.28
N GLU A 67 -8.47 9.64 -3.57
CA GLU A 67 -7.92 8.81 -4.65
C GLU A 67 -7.17 9.71 -5.63
N ILE A 68 -5.88 9.45 -5.86
CA ILE A 68 -5.01 10.33 -6.64
C ILE A 68 -4.32 9.58 -7.77
N PHE A 69 -4.35 10.12 -8.98
CA PHE A 69 -3.54 9.62 -10.10
C PHE A 69 -2.04 9.68 -9.77
N SER A 70 -1.29 8.66 -10.15
CA SER A 70 0.15 8.57 -9.87
C SER A 70 0.94 9.81 -10.31
N SER A 71 0.61 10.36 -11.47
CA SER A 71 1.27 11.56 -11.99
C SER A 71 0.94 12.83 -11.21
N GLU A 72 -0.26 12.91 -10.65
CA GLU A 72 -0.70 14.01 -9.81
C GLU A 72 -0.07 13.90 -8.42
N LEU A 73 -0.13 12.72 -7.81
CA LEU A 73 0.51 12.45 -6.51
C LEU A 73 2.01 12.77 -6.55
N LYS A 74 2.69 12.41 -7.64
CA LYS A 74 4.10 12.74 -7.84
C LYS A 74 4.36 14.25 -7.73
N LYS A 75 3.50 15.08 -8.30
CA LYS A 75 3.61 16.55 -8.24
C LYS A 75 3.27 17.09 -6.85
N LEU A 76 2.15 16.63 -6.29
CA LEU A 76 1.68 17.07 -4.96
C LEU A 76 2.70 16.76 -3.86
N ALA A 77 3.34 15.61 -3.94
CA ALA A 77 4.37 15.20 -2.99
C ALA A 77 5.76 15.83 -3.25
N GLY A 78 5.87 16.72 -4.23
CA GLY A 78 7.10 17.48 -4.52
C GLY A 78 8.18 16.69 -5.25
N PHE A 79 7.82 15.64 -5.99
CA PHE A 79 8.76 14.88 -6.82
C PHE A 79 8.78 15.41 -8.25
N GLY A 80 9.97 15.51 -8.85
CA GLY A 80 10.10 15.94 -10.23
C GLY A 80 11.53 16.41 -10.57
N LYS A 81 11.64 17.19 -11.67
CA LYS A 81 12.95 17.65 -12.17
C LYS A 81 13.69 18.47 -11.11
N ASP A 82 13.00 19.41 -10.49
CA ASP A 82 13.55 20.36 -9.51
C ASP A 82 13.17 19.99 -8.05
N GLY A 83 12.59 18.80 -7.82
CA GLY A 83 12.18 18.30 -6.52
C GLY A 83 12.84 16.99 -6.13
N TYR A 84 12.15 16.27 -5.23
CA TYR A 84 12.63 14.96 -4.78
C TYR A 84 12.79 13.98 -5.93
N LYS A 85 13.72 13.04 -5.78
CA LYS A 85 13.93 11.91 -6.70
C LYS A 85 13.50 10.60 -6.04
N GLY A 86 13.20 9.59 -6.88
CA GLY A 86 12.89 8.25 -6.39
C GLY A 86 11.44 8.05 -5.97
N PHE A 87 10.48 8.70 -6.65
CA PHE A 87 9.04 8.56 -6.39
C PHE A 87 8.58 7.09 -6.40
N GLU A 88 8.94 6.34 -7.44
CA GLU A 88 8.55 4.92 -7.57
C GLU A 88 9.09 4.06 -6.42
N GLY A 89 10.30 4.34 -5.96
CA GLY A 89 10.88 3.65 -4.80
C GLY A 89 10.15 3.98 -3.50
N ALA A 90 9.79 5.25 -3.29
CA ALA A 90 9.02 5.68 -2.13
C ALA A 90 7.60 5.07 -2.11
N VAL A 91 6.91 5.10 -3.25
CA VAL A 91 5.59 4.44 -3.42
C VAL A 91 5.69 2.94 -3.14
N THR A 92 6.69 2.27 -3.71
CA THR A 92 6.92 0.84 -3.48
C THR A 92 7.17 0.54 -2.00
N GLY A 93 7.98 1.35 -1.32
CA GLY A 93 8.24 1.20 0.11
C GLY A 93 6.98 1.33 0.96
N LEU A 94 6.12 2.31 0.66
CA LEU A 94 4.83 2.50 1.33
C LEU A 94 3.85 1.35 1.06
N MET A 95 3.83 0.81 -0.16
CA MET A 95 3.02 -0.38 -0.48
C MET A 95 3.53 -1.62 0.25
N MET A 96 4.84 -1.85 0.29
CA MET A 96 5.43 -2.96 1.05
C MET A 96 5.04 -2.93 2.53
N GLN A 97 4.91 -1.73 3.10
CA GLN A 97 4.44 -1.54 4.48
C GLN A 97 2.90 -1.50 4.60
N THR A 98 2.17 -1.67 3.51
CA THR A 98 0.70 -1.64 3.47
C THR A 98 0.04 -0.30 3.76
N TYR A 99 0.77 0.81 3.77
CA TYR A 99 0.21 2.15 3.95
C TYR A 99 -0.42 2.72 2.69
N LEU A 100 0.01 2.26 1.53
CA LEU A 100 -0.47 2.71 0.22
C LEU A 100 -0.86 1.52 -0.64
N CYS A 101 -1.84 1.69 -1.50
CA CYS A 101 -2.28 0.69 -2.47
C CYS A 101 -2.75 1.33 -3.78
N ASN A 102 -2.88 0.51 -4.82
CA ASN A 102 -3.61 0.90 -6.01
C ASN A 102 -5.10 0.61 -5.78
N CYS A 103 -5.92 1.63 -5.91
CA CYS A 103 -7.38 1.47 -5.83
C CYS A 103 -8.02 1.32 -7.21
N ASP A 104 -7.38 1.81 -8.27
CA ASP A 104 -7.90 1.71 -9.63
C ASP A 104 -6.79 1.93 -10.68
N PHE A 105 -7.16 1.67 -11.94
CA PHE A 105 -6.40 2.04 -13.13
C PHE A 105 -7.37 2.73 -14.09
N LYS A 106 -7.14 4.01 -14.38
CA LYS A 106 -8.04 4.85 -15.16
C LYS A 106 -7.28 5.62 -16.23
N LYS A 107 -7.94 5.89 -17.35
CA LYS A 107 -7.46 6.86 -18.33
C LYS A 107 -7.59 8.26 -17.77
N ARG A 108 -6.70 9.13 -18.20
CA ARG A 108 -6.83 10.56 -17.91
C ARG A 108 -7.96 11.15 -18.74
N VAL A 109 -8.57 12.19 -18.21
CA VAL A 109 -9.63 12.93 -18.88
C VAL A 109 -9.11 14.31 -19.23
N ASN A 110 -9.29 14.76 -20.45
CA ASN A 110 -8.92 16.10 -20.90
C ASN A 110 -9.97 17.14 -20.45
N LYS A 111 -9.68 18.43 -20.72
CA LYS A 111 -10.58 19.54 -20.37
C LYS A 111 -11.98 19.47 -21.02
N LYS A 112 -12.14 18.64 -22.05
CA LYS A 112 -13.43 18.41 -22.75
C LYS A 112 -14.16 17.17 -22.26
N GLY A 113 -13.65 16.48 -21.22
CA GLY A 113 -14.23 15.27 -20.66
C GLY A 113 -13.91 13.99 -21.45
N ALA A 114 -13.06 14.04 -22.48
CA ALA A 114 -12.67 12.88 -23.25
C ALA A 114 -11.47 12.15 -22.60
N GLU A 115 -11.57 10.83 -22.51
CA GLU A 115 -10.46 9.97 -22.07
C GLU A 115 -9.32 9.97 -23.10
N TYR A 116 -8.08 9.96 -22.60
CA TYR A 116 -6.89 9.90 -23.45
C TYR A 116 -5.73 9.15 -22.79
N GLY A 117 -4.84 8.62 -23.63
CA GLY A 117 -3.63 7.91 -23.21
C GLY A 117 -3.89 6.50 -22.67
N TRP A 118 -2.90 5.97 -21.98
CA TRP A 118 -2.95 4.65 -21.33
C TRP A 118 -3.55 4.76 -19.94
N ASP A 119 -4.03 3.63 -19.41
CA ASP A 119 -4.49 3.54 -18.02
C ASP A 119 -3.35 3.89 -17.06
N VAL A 120 -3.64 4.75 -16.10
CA VAL A 120 -2.72 5.24 -15.09
C VAL A 120 -3.16 4.75 -13.73
N ALA A 121 -2.21 4.34 -12.91
CA ALA A 121 -2.48 3.91 -11.54
C ALA A 121 -3.11 5.05 -10.74
N VAL A 122 -4.14 4.73 -9.98
CA VAL A 122 -4.79 5.58 -8.99
C VAL A 122 -4.44 5.01 -7.61
N TYR A 123 -3.86 5.84 -6.76
CA TYR A 123 -3.42 5.46 -5.43
C TYR A 123 -4.41 5.89 -4.36
N SER A 124 -4.52 5.10 -3.33
CA SER A 124 -5.21 5.41 -2.09
C SER A 124 -4.63 4.59 -0.93
N SER A 125 -5.24 4.68 0.24
CA SER A 125 -4.86 3.86 1.39
C SER A 125 -5.78 2.63 1.52
N PRO A 126 -5.33 1.53 2.11
CA PRO A 126 -6.20 0.42 2.49
C PRO A 126 -7.33 0.84 3.43
N GLU A 127 -7.09 1.83 4.28
CA GLU A 127 -8.08 2.42 5.19
C GLU A 127 -9.26 3.05 4.43
N HIS A 128 -8.99 3.72 3.31
CA HIS A 128 -10.04 4.23 2.42
C HIS A 128 -10.92 3.12 1.88
N LEU A 129 -10.31 1.99 1.50
CA LEU A 129 -11.04 0.88 0.88
C LEU A 129 -11.89 0.08 1.89
N PHE A 130 -11.39 -0.12 3.11
CA PHE A 130 -11.99 -1.06 4.07
C PHE A 130 -12.26 -0.46 5.45
N GLY A 131 -11.91 0.78 5.68
CA GLY A 131 -12.04 1.48 6.96
C GLY A 131 -10.86 1.27 7.90
N TYR A 132 -10.56 2.28 8.69
CA TYR A 132 -9.45 2.30 9.65
C TYR A 132 -9.57 1.15 10.67
N ASP A 133 -10.73 1.02 11.32
CA ASP A 133 -10.93 0.03 12.38
C ASP A 133 -10.70 -1.40 11.89
N TYR A 134 -11.11 -1.67 10.65
CA TYR A 134 -10.91 -2.99 10.05
C TYR A 134 -9.44 -3.26 9.75
N VAL A 135 -8.74 -2.34 9.08
CA VAL A 135 -7.33 -2.51 8.71
C VAL A 135 -6.43 -2.64 9.93
N THR A 136 -6.72 -1.90 10.99
CA THR A 136 -5.93 -1.89 12.24
C THR A 136 -6.41 -2.88 13.30
N SER A 137 -7.40 -3.70 12.98
CA SER A 137 -8.06 -4.60 13.94
C SER A 137 -7.12 -5.60 14.63
N ARG A 138 -5.95 -5.85 14.06
CA ARG A 138 -4.93 -6.77 14.59
C ARG A 138 -3.74 -6.08 15.26
N TYR A 139 -3.76 -4.77 15.44
CA TYR A 139 -2.62 -4.03 16.04
C TYR A 139 -2.30 -4.43 17.48
N LYS A 140 -3.23 -5.08 18.19
CA LYS A 140 -3.01 -5.60 19.54
C LYS A 140 -2.37 -6.99 19.55
N ASP A 141 -2.35 -7.68 18.42
CA ASP A 141 -1.77 -9.00 18.29
C ASP A 141 -0.23 -8.90 18.19
N ASP A 142 0.47 -9.96 18.58
CA ASP A 142 1.91 -10.04 18.35
C ASP A 142 2.20 -10.09 16.85
N PRO A 143 3.02 -9.18 16.29
CA PRO A 143 3.40 -9.20 14.88
C PRO A 143 4.07 -10.52 14.44
N GLN A 144 4.76 -11.21 15.35
CA GLN A 144 5.36 -12.52 15.06
C GLN A 144 4.31 -13.61 14.88
N GLU A 145 3.21 -13.53 15.61
CA GLU A 145 2.06 -14.43 15.41
C GLU A 145 1.40 -14.19 14.05
N SER A 146 1.25 -12.92 13.66
CA SER A 146 0.76 -12.57 12.32
C SER A 146 1.70 -13.10 11.22
N TRP A 147 3.00 -12.97 11.41
CA TRP A 147 4.01 -13.56 10.51
C TRP A 147 3.84 -15.08 10.38
N ARG A 148 3.71 -15.79 11.50
CA ARG A 148 3.51 -17.24 11.52
C ARG A 148 2.27 -17.66 10.72
N GLN A 149 1.16 -16.96 10.94
CA GLN A 149 -0.09 -17.22 10.21
C GLN A 149 0.07 -17.01 8.69
N ILE A 150 0.76 -15.95 8.27
CA ILE A 150 1.03 -15.69 6.85
C ILE A 150 1.88 -16.81 6.25
N VAL A 151 2.94 -17.24 6.94
CA VAL A 151 3.83 -18.31 6.46
C VAL A 151 3.07 -19.64 6.35
N GLU A 152 2.26 -19.99 7.33
CA GLU A 152 1.40 -21.19 7.29
C GLU A 152 0.46 -21.16 6.09
N GLN A 153 -0.22 -20.02 5.85
CA GLN A 153 -1.11 -19.87 4.71
C GLN A 153 -0.35 -19.98 3.38
N MET A 154 0.85 -19.44 3.30
CA MET A 154 1.67 -19.54 2.09
C MET A 154 2.08 -21.00 1.82
N HIS A 155 2.39 -21.79 2.85
CA HIS A 155 2.66 -23.22 2.70
C HIS A 155 1.44 -24.02 2.27
N GLU A 156 0.23 -23.64 2.74
CA GLU A 156 -1.02 -24.26 2.28
C GLU A 156 -1.26 -24.01 0.78
N ILE A 157 -1.00 -22.79 0.32
CA ILE A 157 -1.20 -22.40 -1.09
C ILE A 157 -0.09 -22.99 -1.98
N TYR A 158 1.15 -23.01 -1.48
CA TYR A 158 2.34 -23.46 -2.19
C TYR A 158 3.10 -24.54 -1.39
N PRO A 159 2.58 -25.79 -1.34
CA PRO A 159 3.15 -26.83 -0.50
C PRO A 159 4.61 -27.19 -0.81
N ILE A 160 5.05 -26.95 -2.06
CA ILE A 160 6.42 -27.24 -2.50
C ILE A 160 7.40 -26.08 -2.28
N ALA A 161 6.92 -24.90 -1.86
CA ALA A 161 7.78 -23.75 -1.61
C ALA A 161 8.61 -23.98 -0.34
N THR A 162 9.90 -23.65 -0.40
CA THR A 162 10.77 -23.66 0.77
C THR A 162 10.53 -22.44 1.65
N ASP A 163 10.87 -22.53 2.94
CA ASP A 163 10.81 -21.37 3.86
C ASP A 163 11.62 -20.17 3.34
N GLY A 164 12.77 -20.43 2.72
CA GLY A 164 13.59 -19.37 2.12
C GLY A 164 12.90 -18.63 0.98
N GLN A 165 12.16 -19.36 0.14
CA GLN A 165 11.37 -18.76 -0.95
C GLN A 165 10.21 -17.94 -0.41
N ILE A 166 9.49 -18.44 0.58
CA ILE A 166 8.38 -17.71 1.23
C ILE A 166 8.91 -16.46 1.92
N ARG A 167 9.97 -16.56 2.72
CA ARG A 167 10.58 -15.40 3.38
C ARG A 167 11.06 -14.34 2.40
N LYS A 168 11.61 -14.73 1.26
CA LYS A 168 12.04 -13.80 0.22
C LYS A 168 10.86 -13.08 -0.41
N LEU A 169 9.75 -13.76 -0.64
CA LEU A 169 8.54 -13.18 -1.22
C LEU A 169 7.87 -12.18 -0.27
N LEU A 170 7.95 -12.44 1.02
CA LEU A 170 7.28 -11.64 2.06
C LEU A 170 8.14 -10.49 2.62
N LYS A 171 9.41 -10.41 2.21
CA LYS A 171 10.32 -9.33 2.62
C LYS A 171 9.88 -7.97 2.10
#